data_178a9d996720ff12675c4cce245e2f95
#
_entry.id   178a9d996720ff12675c4cce245e2f95
#
_cell.length_a   1.000
_cell.length_b   1.000
_cell.length_c   1.000
_cell.angle_alpha   90.00
_cell.angle_beta   90.00
_cell.angle_gamma   90.00
#
_symmetry.space_group_name_H-M   'P 1'
#
loop_
_entity.id
_entity.type
_entity.pdbx_description
1 polymer ?
#
loop_
_entity_poly.entity_id
_entity_poly.type
_entity_poly.pdbx_seq_one_letter_code
_entity_poly.pdbx_strand_id
1 'polypeptide(L)'
;IENKLGMKYFAGYHEDHIGKPFVGIEGYKKEDKVKTFSYSQLKNLVLENGFKKTRFFYPFPDYKLPTVIYSDDNISYAEIDFANQSNFDIDVKQYFDPLKAIQSLHGSDEVKIFANSFLVEAIKE
;
A
#
# COMPACT_ATOMS: atom_id res chain seq x y z
N ILE A 1 6.28 -4.11 2.41
CA ILE A 1 5.23 -4.03 3.44
C ILE A 1 3.92 -3.52 2.84
N GLU A 2 2.79 -4.07 3.26
CA GLU A 2 1.47 -3.59 2.83
C GLU A 2 1.13 -2.23 3.43
N ASN A 3 0.43 -1.43 2.65
CA ASN A 3 -0.09 -0.14 3.09
C ASN A 3 -1.48 -0.31 3.68
N LYS A 4 -1.68 0.11 4.91
CA LYS A 4 -3.00 0.12 5.59
C LYS A 4 -4.09 0.78 4.73
N LEU A 5 -3.75 1.85 4.02
CA LEU A 5 -4.65 2.60 3.15
C LEU A 5 -4.52 2.19 1.68
N GLY A 6 -3.94 1.03 1.39
CA GLY A 6 -3.87 0.52 0.03
C GLY A 6 -5.24 0.49 -0.64
N MET A 7 -5.36 0.98 -1.85
CA MET A 7 -6.64 1.08 -2.55
C MET A 7 -7.35 -0.26 -2.66
N LYS A 8 -6.61 -1.37 -2.75
CA LYS A 8 -7.17 -2.72 -2.78
C LYS A 8 -8.03 -3.02 -1.54
N TYR A 9 -7.69 -2.50 -0.38
CA TYR A 9 -8.45 -2.73 0.85
C TYR A 9 -9.78 -1.98 0.86
N PHE A 10 -9.84 -0.78 0.27
CA PHE A 10 -11.10 -0.08 0.05
C PHE A 10 -11.98 -0.80 -0.98
N ALA A 11 -11.36 -1.49 -1.93
CA ALA A 11 -12.07 -2.27 -2.94
C ALA A 11 -12.64 -3.60 -2.41
N GLY A 12 -12.33 -3.98 -1.17
CA GLY A 12 -12.87 -5.18 -0.51
C GLY A 12 -11.88 -6.31 -0.31
N TYR A 13 -10.61 -6.13 -0.65
CA TYR A 13 -9.58 -7.15 -0.41
C TYR A 13 -9.30 -7.32 1.07
N HIS A 14 -8.92 -8.54 1.45
CA HIS A 14 -8.53 -8.86 2.81
C HIS A 14 -7.04 -8.68 3.02
N GLU A 15 -6.62 -8.32 4.21
CA GLU A 15 -5.22 -8.47 4.61
C GLU A 15 -4.90 -9.97 4.80
N ASP A 16 -3.69 -10.38 4.48
CA ASP A 16 -3.27 -11.79 4.49
C ASP A 16 -3.51 -12.51 5.83
N HIS A 17 -3.46 -11.76 6.92
CA HIS A 17 -3.58 -12.31 8.27
C HIS A 17 -5.00 -12.25 8.84
N ILE A 18 -5.91 -11.65 8.10
CA ILE A 18 -7.27 -11.36 8.58
C ILE A 18 -8.26 -11.73 7.48
N GLY A 19 -9.08 -12.72 7.75
CA GLY A 19 -10.07 -13.24 6.78
C GLY A 19 -11.31 -12.37 6.60
N LYS A 20 -11.24 -11.07 6.86
CA LYS A 20 -12.36 -10.12 6.76
C LYS A 20 -11.91 -8.84 6.04
N PRO A 21 -12.80 -8.21 5.25
CA PRO A 21 -12.51 -6.94 4.61
C PRO A 21 -12.52 -5.78 5.62
N PHE A 22 -11.84 -4.69 5.28
CA PHE A 22 -11.89 -3.37 5.94
C PHE A 22 -11.30 -3.30 7.36
N VAL A 23 -10.75 -4.36 7.91
CA VAL A 23 -10.28 -4.39 9.31
C VAL A 23 -9.18 -3.36 9.55
N GLY A 24 -8.17 -3.29 8.71
CA GLY A 24 -7.10 -2.31 8.86
C GLY A 24 -7.59 -0.86 8.71
N ILE A 25 -8.54 -0.63 7.82
CA ILE A 25 -9.14 0.70 7.58
C ILE A 25 -9.96 1.16 8.79
N GLU A 26 -10.76 0.29 9.35
CA GLU A 26 -11.58 0.59 10.54
C GLU A 26 -10.73 0.70 11.81
N GLY A 27 -9.58 0.06 11.83
CA GLY A 27 -8.66 0.03 12.96
C GLY A 27 -8.55 -1.35 13.60
N TYR A 28 -7.33 -1.69 14.00
CA TYR A 28 -7.05 -2.98 14.64
C TYR A 28 -7.51 -3.01 16.10
N LYS A 29 -7.91 -4.17 16.55
CA LYS A 29 -8.17 -4.42 17.96
C LYS A 29 -6.85 -4.54 18.75
N LYS A 30 -6.93 -4.40 20.05
CA LYS A 30 -5.76 -4.49 20.94
C LYS A 30 -5.06 -5.84 20.84
N GLU A 31 -5.81 -6.91 20.64
CA GLU A 31 -5.31 -8.29 20.52
C GLU A 31 -4.71 -8.61 19.15
N ASP A 32 -4.92 -7.79 18.15
CA ASP A 32 -4.35 -8.01 16.82
C ASP A 32 -2.84 -7.89 16.84
N LYS A 33 -2.16 -8.98 16.55
CA LYS A 33 -0.68 -9.06 16.63
C LYS A 33 0.00 -8.50 15.39
N VAL A 34 -0.63 -8.63 14.23
CA VAL A 34 -0.09 -8.14 12.96
C VAL A 34 -0.88 -6.92 12.55
N LYS A 35 -0.18 -5.84 12.26
CA LYS A 35 -0.78 -4.56 11.88
C LYS A 35 -0.03 -3.99 10.68
N THR A 36 -0.77 -3.34 9.80
CA THR A 36 -0.22 -2.52 8.73
C THR A 36 -0.25 -1.05 9.12
N PHE A 37 0.51 -0.24 8.41
CA PHE A 37 0.64 1.19 8.69
C PHE A 37 0.37 1.99 7.42
N SER A 38 -0.18 3.19 7.57
CA SER A 38 -0.25 4.16 6.48
C SER A 38 1.14 4.75 6.20
N TYR A 39 1.28 5.46 5.10
CA TYR A 39 2.53 6.15 4.75
C TYR A 39 3.09 6.98 5.91
N SER A 40 2.28 7.88 6.46
CA SER A 40 2.72 8.77 7.54
C SER A 40 3.01 8.01 8.84
N GLN A 41 2.19 7.04 9.19
CA GLN A 41 2.41 6.21 10.38
C GLN A 41 3.72 5.43 10.28
N LEU A 42 4.00 4.82 9.14
CA LEU A 42 5.23 4.06 8.92
C LEU A 42 6.46 4.97 8.93
N LYS A 43 6.37 6.12 8.27
CA LYS A 43 7.44 7.13 8.27
C LYS A 43 7.77 7.59 9.69
N ASN A 44 6.76 7.96 10.47
CA ASN A 44 6.95 8.39 11.85
C ASN A 44 7.55 7.28 12.71
N LEU A 45 7.04 6.06 12.60
CA LEU A 45 7.55 4.90 13.32
C LEU A 45 9.05 4.70 13.09
N VAL A 46 9.51 4.79 11.84
CA VAL A 46 10.92 4.64 11.50
C VAL A 46 11.76 5.79 12.10
N LEU A 47 11.32 7.03 11.95
CA LEU A 47 12.06 8.20 12.48
C LEU A 47 12.12 8.21 14.01
N GLU A 48 11.04 7.87 14.69
CA GLU A 48 10.97 7.78 16.16
C GLU A 48 11.88 6.69 16.73
N ASN A 49 12.23 5.69 15.93
CA ASN A 49 13.15 4.63 16.31
C ASN A 49 14.62 4.89 15.93
N GLY A 50 15.00 6.15 15.74
CA GLY A 50 16.38 6.59 15.63
C GLY A 50 16.95 6.62 14.21
N PHE A 51 16.15 6.39 13.19
CA PHE A 51 16.56 6.60 11.81
C PHE A 51 16.44 8.09 11.44
N LYS A 52 17.35 8.58 10.65
CA LYS A 52 17.42 10.02 10.28
C LYS A 52 16.60 10.35 9.06
N LYS A 53 16.50 9.43 8.13
CA LYS A 53 15.79 9.60 6.84
C LYS A 53 15.07 8.35 6.44
N THR A 54 14.03 8.54 5.65
CA THR A 54 13.31 7.46 4.97
C THR A 54 13.21 7.78 3.48
N ARG A 55 13.29 6.74 2.66
CA ARG A 55 12.90 6.78 1.26
C ARG A 55 11.82 5.74 1.03
N PHE A 56 10.78 6.13 0.33
CA PHE A 56 9.70 5.23 -0.03
C PHE A 56 9.76 4.89 -1.51
N PHE A 57 9.50 3.61 -1.79
CA PHE A 57 9.33 3.09 -3.13
C PHE A 57 8.00 2.36 -3.17
N TYR A 58 7.41 2.29 -4.36
CA TYR A 58 6.04 1.83 -4.56
C TYR A 58 6.00 0.72 -5.59
N PRO A 59 6.01 -0.56 -5.14
CA PRO A 59 5.86 -1.70 -6.03
C PRO A 59 4.43 -1.81 -6.55
N PHE A 60 4.28 -1.98 -7.85
CA PHE A 60 3.01 -2.20 -8.52
C PHE A 60 3.01 -3.51 -9.30
N PRO A 61 1.89 -4.24 -9.32
CA PRO A 61 0.62 -3.91 -8.65
C PRO A 61 0.68 -4.03 -7.14
N ASP A 62 1.66 -4.78 -6.60
CA ASP A 62 1.84 -5.01 -5.18
C ASP A 62 3.25 -5.61 -4.93
N TYR A 63 3.69 -5.69 -3.68
CA TYR A 63 5.05 -6.11 -3.32
C TYR A 63 5.34 -7.59 -3.59
N LYS A 64 4.33 -8.45 -3.68
CA LYS A 64 4.52 -9.90 -3.86
C LYS A 64 5.06 -10.24 -5.24
N LEU A 65 4.49 -9.65 -6.28
CA LEU A 65 4.92 -9.85 -7.67
C LEU A 65 4.91 -8.51 -8.42
N PRO A 66 5.80 -7.59 -8.09
CA PRO A 66 5.83 -6.29 -8.74
C PRO A 66 6.34 -6.41 -10.19
N THR A 67 5.72 -5.70 -11.08
CA THR A 67 6.20 -5.52 -12.47
C THR A 67 6.99 -4.24 -12.64
N VAL A 68 6.76 -3.28 -11.74
CA VAL A 68 7.45 -1.99 -11.71
C VAL A 68 7.50 -1.45 -10.28
N ILE A 69 8.57 -0.71 -9.96
CA ILE A 69 8.73 -0.03 -8.68
C ILE A 69 8.98 1.44 -8.95
N TYR A 70 8.10 2.29 -8.45
CA TYR A 70 8.25 3.75 -8.54
C TYR A 70 8.89 4.31 -7.27
N SER A 71 9.50 5.50 -7.39
CA SER A 71 10.03 6.27 -6.26
C SER A 71 9.13 7.47 -5.94
N ASP A 72 9.42 8.18 -4.87
CA ASP A 72 8.73 9.43 -4.52
C ASP A 72 8.77 10.48 -5.66
N ASP A 73 9.84 10.45 -6.47
CA ASP A 73 10.04 11.42 -7.55
C ASP A 73 9.10 11.20 -8.77
N ASN A 74 8.62 9.98 -8.95
CA ASN A 74 7.86 9.64 -10.16
C ASN A 74 6.53 8.92 -9.91
N ILE A 75 6.20 8.60 -8.67
CA ILE A 75 4.96 7.87 -8.35
C ILE A 75 3.69 8.61 -8.81
N SER A 76 3.68 9.94 -8.73
CA SER A 76 2.53 10.74 -9.15
C SER A 76 2.17 10.57 -10.64
N TYR A 77 3.15 10.18 -11.45
CA TYR A 77 3.00 9.97 -12.89
C TYR A 77 3.12 8.50 -13.29
N ALA A 78 2.91 7.60 -12.34
CA ALA A 78 2.96 6.17 -12.61
C ALA A 78 1.95 5.75 -13.66
N GLU A 79 2.39 4.95 -14.62
CA GLU A 79 1.53 4.25 -15.56
C GLU A 79 1.28 2.84 -15.03
N ILE A 80 0.02 2.49 -14.82
CA ILE A 80 -0.37 1.25 -14.18
C ILE A 80 -0.91 0.29 -15.24
N ASP A 81 -0.27 -0.87 -15.34
CA ASP A 81 -0.73 -1.93 -16.22
C ASP A 81 -1.84 -2.75 -15.56
N PHE A 82 -3.05 -2.59 -16.09
CA PHE A 82 -4.22 -3.31 -15.59
C PHE A 82 -4.26 -4.79 -15.99
N ALA A 83 -3.47 -5.20 -16.98
CA ALA A 83 -3.44 -6.60 -17.45
C ALA A 83 -2.81 -7.53 -16.41
N ASN A 84 -1.99 -7.01 -15.52
CA ASN A 84 -1.30 -7.77 -14.47
C ASN A 84 -2.01 -7.77 -13.11
N GLN A 85 -3.30 -7.51 -13.10
CA GLN A 85 -4.12 -7.70 -11.90
C GLN A 85 -4.22 -9.19 -11.57
N SER A 86 -3.37 -9.66 -10.70
CA SER A 86 -3.50 -11.00 -10.15
C SER A 86 -4.19 -10.93 -8.79
N ASN A 87 -5.40 -11.47 -8.76
CA ASN A 87 -6.02 -11.86 -7.52
C ASN A 87 -5.30 -13.10 -7.02
N PHE A 88 -4.40 -12.94 -6.07
CA PHE A 88 -3.77 -14.07 -5.39
C PHE A 88 -4.71 -14.72 -4.38
N ASP A 89 -5.77 -14.05 -4.01
CA ASP A 89 -6.69 -14.47 -2.99
C ASP A 89 -8.06 -14.83 -3.55
N ILE A 90 -8.54 -15.90 -3.04
CA ILE A 90 -9.79 -16.59 -3.23
C ILE A 90 -10.97 -15.64 -3.04
N ASP A 91 -11.94 -15.68 -3.96
CA ASP A 91 -13.33 -15.19 -3.83
C ASP A 91 -13.54 -13.94 -2.95
N VAL A 92 -12.79 -12.88 -3.23
CA VAL A 92 -13.04 -11.58 -2.60
C VAL A 92 -14.07 -10.82 -3.41
N LYS A 93 -15.09 -10.31 -2.75
CA LYS A 93 -16.01 -9.38 -3.40
C LYS A 93 -15.30 -8.06 -3.67
N GLN A 94 -15.04 -7.80 -4.94
CA GLN A 94 -14.45 -6.56 -5.40
C GLN A 94 -15.53 -5.51 -5.67
N TYR A 95 -15.52 -4.42 -4.93
CA TYR A 95 -16.50 -3.33 -5.07
C TYR A 95 -16.19 -2.39 -6.24
N PHE A 96 -14.92 -2.26 -6.58
CA PHE A 96 -14.42 -1.49 -7.74
C PHE A 96 -13.02 -1.98 -8.08
N ASP A 97 -12.49 -1.54 -9.23
CA ASP A 97 -11.13 -1.86 -9.66
C ASP A 97 -10.12 -0.94 -8.95
N PRO A 98 -9.30 -1.45 -8.02
CA PRO A 98 -8.38 -0.62 -7.25
C PRO A 98 -7.27 0.00 -8.08
N LEU A 99 -6.80 -0.66 -9.14
CA LEU A 99 -5.75 -0.10 -10.00
C LEU A 99 -6.29 1.04 -10.85
N LYS A 100 -7.51 0.93 -11.36
CA LYS A 100 -8.17 2.05 -12.05
C LYS A 100 -8.39 3.23 -11.12
N ALA A 101 -8.77 2.97 -9.86
CA ALA A 101 -8.94 4.02 -8.86
C ALA A 101 -7.63 4.74 -8.58
N ILE A 102 -6.51 4.02 -8.42
CA ILE A 102 -5.18 4.62 -8.26
C ILE A 102 -4.80 5.41 -9.52
N GLN A 103 -5.01 4.86 -10.72
CA GLN A 103 -4.69 5.55 -11.97
C GLN A 103 -5.48 6.86 -12.14
N SER A 104 -6.68 6.94 -11.59
CA SER A 104 -7.49 8.17 -11.61
C SER A 104 -6.85 9.32 -10.83
N LEU A 105 -5.91 9.02 -9.94
CA LEU A 105 -5.14 9.98 -9.15
C LEU A 105 -3.85 10.45 -9.85
N HIS A 106 -3.63 10.03 -11.10
CA HIS A 106 -2.45 10.38 -11.88
C HIS A 106 -2.19 11.89 -11.86
N GLY A 107 -0.94 12.26 -11.61
CA GLY A 107 -0.52 13.66 -11.48
C GLY A 107 -0.71 14.26 -10.09
N SER A 108 -1.15 13.48 -9.11
CA SER A 108 -1.33 13.94 -7.73
C SER A 108 -0.48 13.16 -6.74
N ASP A 109 -0.18 13.77 -5.59
CA ASP A 109 0.58 13.13 -4.51
C ASP A 109 -0.23 12.04 -3.77
N GLU A 110 -1.54 11.99 -3.94
CA GLU A 110 -2.40 10.98 -3.33
C GLU A 110 -2.09 9.57 -3.85
N VAL A 111 -1.50 9.42 -5.02
CA VAL A 111 -1.09 8.12 -5.55
C VAL A 111 -0.23 7.36 -4.53
N LYS A 112 0.74 8.03 -3.92
CA LYS A 112 1.61 7.42 -2.90
C LYS A 112 0.89 7.04 -1.61
N ILE A 113 -0.15 7.79 -1.25
CA ILE A 113 -0.93 7.53 -0.02
C ILE A 113 -1.75 6.25 -0.16
N PHE A 114 -2.28 5.98 -1.35
CA PHE A 114 -3.17 4.85 -1.63
C PHE A 114 -2.52 3.70 -2.39
N ALA A 115 -1.22 3.78 -2.68
CA ALA A 115 -0.47 2.66 -3.26
C ALA A 115 -0.61 1.41 -2.38
N ASN A 116 -0.76 0.24 -2.97
CA ASN A 116 -1.08 -0.98 -2.23
C ASN A 116 0.01 -1.43 -1.26
N SER A 117 1.24 -1.08 -1.52
CA SER A 117 2.38 -1.47 -0.69
C SER A 117 3.55 -0.51 -0.80
N PHE A 118 4.48 -0.63 0.13
CA PHE A 118 5.71 0.16 0.20
C PHE A 118 6.94 -0.74 0.28
N LEU A 119 8.02 -0.29 -0.32
CA LEU A 119 9.39 -0.65 0.04
C LEU A 119 10.00 0.57 0.71
N VAL A 120 10.50 0.42 1.93
CA VAL A 120 11.02 1.54 2.72
C VAL A 120 12.49 1.35 2.99
N GLU A 121 13.30 2.30 2.59
CA GLU A 121 14.70 2.42 2.99
C GLU A 121 14.79 3.32 4.21
N ALA A 122 15.31 2.78 5.30
CA ALA A 122 15.53 3.50 6.55
C ALA A 122 17.03 3.80 6.70
N ILE A 123 17.38 5.08 6.82
CA ILE A 123 18.77 5.55 6.83
C ILE A 123 19.10 6.07 8.23
N LYS A 124 20.12 5.48 8.85
CA LYS A 124 20.50 5.80 10.23
C LYS A 124 21.32 7.08 10.34
N GLU A 125 22.03 7.43 9.29
CA GLU A 125 22.84 8.64 9.22
C GLU A 125 22.50 9.54 8.03
#